data_eb4905726d8eafb8488e287eff9298c9
#
_entry.id   eb4905726d8eafb8488e287eff9298c9
#
_cell.length_a   1.000
_cell.length_b   1.000
_cell.length_c   1.000
_cell.angle_alpha   90.00
_cell.angle_beta   90.00
_cell.angle_gamma   90.00
#
_symmetry.space_group_name_H-M   'P 1'
#
loop_
_entity.id
_entity.type
_entity.pdbx_description
1 polymer ?
#
loop_
_entity_poly.entity_id
_entity_poly.type
_entity_poly.pdbx_seq_one_letter_code
_entity_poly.pdbx_strand_id
1 'polypeptide(L)'
;MQLEATELKAARDRLMRAQGQIMGIVKMIDEGRDCTDLLTQLSAASTALTRAGFTIIATGMAHCGTDPEGTANREKLEKAFMSLA
;
A
#
# COMPACT_ATOMS: atom_id res chain seq x y z
N MET A 1 14.15 7.69 -8.16
CA MET A 1 12.93 8.49 -8.46
C MET A 1 12.29 8.92 -7.17
N GLN A 2 12.03 10.21 -7.04
CA GLN A 2 11.41 10.79 -5.84
C GLN A 2 10.05 11.37 -6.21
N LEU A 3 9.00 10.95 -5.49
CA LEU A 3 7.66 11.46 -5.70
C LEU A 3 7.30 12.45 -4.59
N GLU A 4 6.57 13.49 -4.96
CA GLU A 4 6.11 14.50 -4.01
C GLU A 4 4.99 13.94 -3.14
N ALA A 5 4.91 14.41 -1.89
CA ALA A 5 3.86 13.99 -0.98
C ALA A 5 2.45 14.27 -1.55
N THR A 6 2.30 15.36 -2.28
CA THR A 6 1.02 15.71 -2.91
C THR A 6 0.60 14.71 -3.99
N GLU A 7 1.56 14.16 -4.74
CA GLU A 7 1.29 13.13 -5.73
C GLU A 7 0.87 11.81 -5.08
N LEU A 8 1.30 11.57 -3.86
CA LEU A 8 1.06 10.33 -3.11
C LEU A 8 -0.11 10.43 -2.14
N LYS A 9 -0.91 11.49 -2.22
CA LYS A 9 -2.01 11.70 -1.27
C LYS A 9 -2.98 10.52 -1.20
N ALA A 10 -3.37 9.96 -2.34
CA ALA A 10 -4.29 8.82 -2.37
C ALA A 10 -3.69 7.60 -1.68
N ALA A 11 -2.41 7.32 -1.93
CA ALA A 11 -1.70 6.21 -1.28
C ALA A 11 -1.57 6.46 0.22
N ARG A 12 -1.25 7.70 0.63
CA ARG A 12 -1.15 8.07 2.04
C ARG A 12 -2.48 7.85 2.76
N ASP A 13 -3.58 8.27 2.15
CA ASP A 13 -4.91 8.11 2.74
C ASP A 13 -5.26 6.62 2.92
N ARG A 14 -4.90 5.78 1.95
CA ARG A 14 -5.10 4.32 2.05
C ARG A 14 -4.24 3.71 3.15
N LEU A 15 -3.00 4.16 3.30
CA LEU A 15 -2.11 3.70 4.37
C LEU A 15 -2.62 4.12 5.75
N MET A 16 -3.17 5.32 5.88
CA MET A 16 -3.76 5.76 7.14
C MET A 16 -4.97 4.91 7.52
N ARG A 17 -5.79 4.50 6.55
CA ARG A 17 -6.89 3.54 6.81
C ARG A 17 -6.36 2.19 7.25
N ALA A 18 -5.35 1.67 6.56
CA ALA A 18 -4.73 0.39 6.93
C ALA A 18 -4.15 0.45 8.33
N GLN A 19 -3.53 1.56 8.71
CA GLN A 19 -3.01 1.77 10.06
C GLN A 19 -4.14 1.64 11.10
N GLY A 20 -5.28 2.28 10.86
CA GLY A 20 -6.45 2.17 11.74
C GLY A 20 -6.97 0.74 11.85
N GLN A 21 -7.01 0.01 10.73
CA GLN A 21 -7.41 -1.39 10.72
C GLN A 21 -6.45 -2.27 11.53
N ILE A 22 -5.14 -2.05 11.40
CA ILE A 22 -4.12 -2.78 12.16
C ILE A 22 -4.30 -2.53 13.65
N MET A 23 -4.47 -1.28 14.05
CA MET A 23 -4.71 -0.95 15.46
C MET A 23 -5.99 -1.58 16.00
N GLY A 24 -7.03 -1.65 15.16
CA GLY A 24 -8.26 -2.35 15.50
C GLY A 24 -8.06 -3.84 15.75
N ILE A 25 -7.21 -4.49 14.97
CA ILE A 25 -6.88 -5.91 15.14
C ILE A 25 -6.13 -6.12 16.46
N VAL A 26 -5.17 -5.27 16.77
CA VAL A 26 -4.45 -5.33 18.06
C VAL A 26 -5.43 -5.23 19.22
N LYS A 27 -6.38 -4.30 19.14
CA LYS A 27 -7.43 -4.14 20.17
C LYS A 27 -8.29 -5.40 20.28
N MET A 28 -8.65 -6.02 19.17
CA MET A 28 -9.42 -7.27 19.15
C MET A 28 -8.67 -8.40 19.85
N ILE A 29 -7.36 -8.49 19.67
CA ILE A 29 -6.51 -9.47 20.38
C ILE A 29 -6.57 -9.21 21.88
N ASP A 30 -6.42 -7.97 22.28
CA ASP A 30 -6.45 -7.60 23.70
C ASP A 30 -7.81 -7.88 24.34
N GLU A 31 -8.88 -7.80 23.56
CA GLU A 31 -10.24 -8.08 24.02
C GLU A 31 -10.58 -9.58 23.97
N GLY A 32 -9.70 -10.43 23.49
CA GLY A 32 -9.93 -11.87 23.40
C GLY A 32 -10.95 -12.27 22.35
N ARG A 33 -11.03 -11.52 21.24
CA ARG A 33 -11.97 -11.79 20.15
C ARG A 33 -11.67 -13.10 19.44
N ASP A 34 -12.67 -13.65 18.79
CA ASP A 34 -12.58 -14.91 18.08
C ASP A 34 -11.51 -14.89 16.97
N CYS A 35 -10.81 -16.02 16.81
CA CYS A 35 -9.72 -16.15 15.84
C CYS A 35 -10.17 -15.87 14.39
N THR A 36 -11.36 -16.33 14.00
CA THR A 36 -11.91 -16.08 12.67
C THR A 36 -12.17 -14.60 12.42
N ASP A 37 -12.62 -13.86 13.44
CA ASP A 37 -12.81 -12.41 13.34
C ASP A 37 -11.47 -11.70 13.10
N LEU A 38 -10.43 -12.11 13.82
CA LEU A 38 -9.08 -11.57 13.65
C LEU A 38 -8.57 -11.79 12.22
N LEU A 39 -8.73 -13.00 11.70
CA LEU A 39 -8.26 -13.34 10.36
C LEU A 39 -9.02 -12.59 9.26
N THR A 40 -10.33 -12.39 9.46
CA THR A 40 -11.15 -11.60 8.53
C THR A 40 -10.64 -10.16 8.46
N GLN A 41 -10.36 -9.56 9.62
CA GLN A 41 -9.85 -8.19 9.67
C GLN A 41 -8.42 -8.10 9.13
N LEU A 42 -7.60 -9.09 9.41
CA LEU A 42 -6.23 -9.14 8.88
C LEU A 42 -6.24 -9.22 7.35
N SER A 43 -7.12 -10.02 6.77
CA SER A 43 -7.27 -10.12 5.33
C SER A 43 -7.66 -8.76 4.72
N ALA A 44 -8.57 -8.03 5.36
CA ALA A 44 -8.97 -6.70 4.91
C ALA A 44 -7.80 -5.71 4.98
N ALA A 45 -7.02 -5.73 6.06
CA ALA A 45 -5.85 -4.88 6.22
C ALA A 45 -4.78 -5.19 5.17
N SER A 46 -4.55 -6.48 4.90
CA SER A 46 -3.61 -6.93 3.87
C SER A 46 -4.00 -6.41 2.49
N THR A 47 -5.29 -6.50 2.13
CA THR A 47 -5.80 -5.96 0.86
C THR A 47 -5.59 -4.45 0.79
N ALA A 48 -5.86 -3.72 1.87
CA ALA A 48 -5.68 -2.28 1.92
C ALA A 48 -4.21 -1.89 1.70
N LEU A 49 -3.27 -2.62 2.31
CA LEU A 49 -1.83 -2.39 2.12
C LEU A 49 -1.40 -2.66 0.68
N THR A 50 -1.86 -3.75 0.09
CA THR A 50 -1.56 -4.11 -1.30
C THR A 50 -2.07 -3.03 -2.25
N ARG A 51 -3.30 -2.54 -2.05
CA ARG A 51 -3.88 -1.47 -2.87
C ARG A 51 -3.10 -0.16 -2.73
N ALA A 52 -2.65 0.17 -1.53
CA ALA A 52 -1.79 1.34 -1.32
C ALA A 52 -0.49 1.21 -2.12
N GLY A 53 0.13 0.03 -2.08
CA GLY A 53 1.34 -0.26 -2.86
C GLY A 53 1.12 -0.11 -4.36
N PHE A 54 0.03 -0.65 -4.89
CA PHE A 54 -0.32 -0.50 -6.31
C PHE A 54 -0.57 0.96 -6.69
N THR A 55 -1.17 1.74 -5.79
CA THR A 55 -1.39 3.17 -6.02
C THR A 55 -0.05 3.92 -6.12
N ILE A 56 0.91 3.59 -5.27
CA ILE A 56 2.26 4.17 -5.33
C ILE A 56 2.94 3.81 -6.66
N ILE A 57 2.85 2.55 -7.06
CA ILE A 57 3.44 2.09 -8.33
C ILE A 57 2.80 2.81 -9.52
N ALA A 58 1.47 2.93 -9.54
CA ALA A 58 0.76 3.63 -10.60
C ALA A 58 1.19 5.10 -10.70
N THR A 59 1.34 5.77 -9.56
CA THR A 59 1.83 7.15 -9.52
C THR A 59 3.24 7.24 -10.07
N GLY A 60 4.12 6.30 -9.67
CA GLY A 60 5.49 6.23 -10.17
C GLY A 60 5.56 5.99 -11.67
N MET A 61 4.70 5.11 -12.20
CA MET A 61 4.65 4.83 -13.64
C MET A 61 4.24 6.06 -14.45
N ALA A 62 3.26 6.82 -13.97
CA ALA A 62 2.84 8.07 -14.59
C ALA A 62 4.00 9.09 -14.59
N HIS A 63 4.76 9.15 -13.51
CA HIS A 63 5.92 10.04 -13.38
C HIS A 63 7.03 9.64 -14.38
N CYS A 64 7.23 8.36 -14.64
CA CYS A 64 8.23 7.86 -15.58
C CYS A 64 8.05 8.39 -17.01
N GLY A 65 6.84 8.74 -17.39
CA GLY A 65 6.55 9.30 -18.71
C GLY A 65 7.19 10.66 -18.96
N THR A 66 7.63 11.37 -17.93
CA THR A 66 8.24 12.70 -18.01
C THR A 66 9.67 12.73 -17.50
N ASP A 67 10.21 11.57 -17.07
CA ASP A 67 11.53 11.44 -16.46
C ASP A 67 12.57 11.00 -17.52
N PRO A 68 13.73 11.67 -17.64
CA PRO A 68 14.81 11.22 -18.54
C PRO A 68 15.30 9.80 -18.22
N GLU A 69 15.19 9.35 -16.96
CA GLU A 69 15.57 8.00 -16.53
C GLU A 69 14.35 7.07 -16.43
N GLY A 70 13.27 7.38 -17.16
CA GLY A 70 11.99 6.71 -17.05
C GLY A 70 12.06 5.20 -17.28
N THR A 71 12.87 4.73 -18.24
CA THR A 71 13.00 3.29 -18.53
C THR A 71 13.58 2.52 -17.35
N ALA A 72 14.68 3.01 -16.77
CA ALA A 72 15.31 2.36 -15.62
C ALA A 72 14.39 2.37 -14.40
N ASN A 73 13.70 3.47 -14.16
CA ASN A 73 12.75 3.59 -13.06
C ASN A 73 11.54 2.68 -13.26
N ARG A 74 11.05 2.55 -14.49
CA ARG A 74 9.94 1.64 -14.82
C ARG A 74 10.30 0.19 -14.50
N GLU A 75 11.50 -0.24 -14.83
CA GLU A 75 11.96 -1.60 -14.54
C GLU A 75 11.97 -1.87 -13.02
N LYS A 76 12.41 -0.88 -12.23
CA LYS A 76 12.39 -0.98 -10.76
C LYS A 76 10.96 -1.11 -10.23
N LEU A 77 10.04 -0.34 -10.80
CA LEU A 77 8.63 -0.38 -10.41
C LEU A 77 7.96 -1.70 -10.78
N GLU A 78 8.32 -2.28 -11.93
CA GLU A 78 7.82 -3.59 -12.34
C GLU A 78 8.26 -4.67 -11.36
N LYS A 79 9.51 -4.64 -10.90
CA LYS A 79 10.01 -5.56 -9.87
C LYS A 79 9.27 -5.38 -8.55
N ALA A 80 9.03 -4.13 -8.15
CA ALA A 80 8.26 -3.84 -6.94
C ALA A 80 6.82 -4.36 -7.04
N PHE A 81 6.20 -4.20 -8.20
CA PHE A 81 4.86 -4.74 -8.47
C PHE A 81 4.83 -6.26 -8.27
N MET A 82 5.81 -6.96 -8.83
CA MET A 82 5.88 -8.42 -8.69
C MET A 82 6.06 -8.84 -7.23
N SER A 83 6.75 -8.04 -6.42
CA SER A 83 6.88 -8.30 -4.98
C SER A 83 5.56 -8.15 -4.23
N LEU A 84 4.70 -7.23 -4.66
CA LEU A 84 3.39 -7.01 -4.04
C LEU A 84 2.34 -8.03 -4.49
N ALA A 85 2.44 -8.44 -5.72
CA ALA A 85 1.52 -9.43 -6.29
C ALA A 85 1.86 -10.84 -5.78
#